data_44cd7a74b20456b9233e13a2c8b7e36f
#
_entry.id   44cd7a74b20456b9233e13a2c8b7e36f
#
_cell.length_a   1.000
_cell.length_b   1.000
_cell.length_c   1.000
_cell.angle_alpha   90.00
_cell.angle_beta   90.00
_cell.angle_gamma   90.00
#
_symmetry.space_group_name_H-M   'P 1'
#
loop_
_entity.id
_entity.type
_entity.pdbx_description
1 polymer ?
#
loop_
_entity_poly.entity_id
_entity_poly.type
_entity_poly.pdbx_seq_one_letter_code
_entity_poly.pdbx_strand_id
1 'polypeptide(L)'
;RYDSMHTFILSAAMDAYLKEREGPESDLWGMVQEEVLDPIGVFHLPMMRTIESDGSPGLPFMYSGLFATVDDIAKVAKLFNEGGMYNGRQLLHSDKLSEALYRTNIKYGLATGEWGNQYHLSFWLQPTPWWLRNSNCKIWVPMMSGYGGNVVIIHPNGTTAFHLADNWNWDEGLIRAAHHVSPQCPN
;
A
#
# COMPACT_ATOMS: atom_id res chain seq x y z
N ARG A 1 -6.58 17.69 -3.19
CA ARG A 1 -7.71 16.75 -3.18
C ARG A 1 -7.20 15.42 -3.72
N TYR A 2 -7.52 14.28 -3.06
CA TYR A 2 -7.23 12.96 -3.59
C TYR A 2 -8.02 12.72 -4.88
N ASP A 3 -7.36 12.11 -5.88
CA ASP A 3 -7.99 11.65 -7.10
C ASP A 3 -7.21 10.45 -7.64
N SER A 4 -7.89 9.39 -8.05
CA SER A 4 -7.30 8.16 -8.59
C SER A 4 -6.47 8.41 -9.85
N MET A 5 -6.84 9.44 -10.62
CA MET A 5 -6.10 9.82 -11.82
C MET A 5 -4.65 10.24 -11.55
N HIS A 6 -4.33 10.71 -10.35
CA HIS A 6 -2.94 11.03 -9.98
C HIS A 6 -2.05 9.79 -10.03
N THR A 7 -2.54 8.65 -9.55
CA THR A 7 -1.79 7.40 -9.59
C THR A 7 -1.68 6.85 -11.02
N PHE A 8 -2.72 7.02 -11.85
CA PHE A 8 -2.65 6.65 -13.26
C PHE A 8 -1.63 7.49 -14.04
N ILE A 9 -1.61 8.81 -13.83
CA ILE A 9 -0.60 9.68 -14.45
C ILE A 9 0.81 9.28 -13.99
N LEU A 10 0.98 8.94 -12.72
CA LEU A 10 2.25 8.46 -12.20
C LEU A 10 2.67 7.15 -12.88
N SER A 11 1.74 6.19 -13.05
CA SER A 11 2.05 4.93 -13.74
C SER A 11 2.49 5.17 -15.19
N ALA A 12 1.82 6.07 -15.89
CA ALA A 12 2.20 6.44 -17.26
C ALA A 12 3.60 7.07 -17.34
N ALA A 13 3.92 7.95 -16.39
CA ALA A 13 5.24 8.58 -16.32
C ALA A 13 6.35 7.57 -15.96
N MET A 14 6.07 6.65 -15.05
CA MET A 14 7.02 5.59 -14.67
C MET A 14 7.25 4.59 -15.80
N ASP A 15 6.20 4.19 -16.49
CA ASP A 15 6.30 3.29 -17.65
C ASP A 15 7.10 3.93 -18.81
N ALA A 16 6.84 5.21 -19.09
CA ALA A 16 7.60 5.96 -20.09
C ALA A 16 9.09 6.08 -19.71
N TYR A 17 9.38 6.35 -18.42
CA TYR A 17 10.74 6.40 -17.92
C TYR A 17 11.46 5.06 -18.03
N LEU A 18 10.76 3.95 -17.69
CA LEU A 18 11.31 2.60 -17.80
C LEU A 18 11.65 2.27 -19.26
N LYS A 19 10.74 2.55 -20.19
CA LYS A 19 10.97 2.35 -21.62
C LYS A 19 12.12 3.17 -22.20
N GLU A 20 12.33 4.38 -21.71
CA GLU A 20 13.49 5.20 -22.08
C GLU A 20 14.80 4.60 -21.60
N ARG A 21 14.81 3.95 -20.45
CA ARG A 21 16.03 3.42 -19.81
C ARG A 21 16.38 2.00 -20.22
N GLU A 22 15.40 1.15 -20.41
CA GLU A 22 15.56 -0.29 -20.57
C GLU A 22 15.09 -0.79 -21.94
N GLY A 23 14.43 0.08 -22.71
CA GLY A 23 13.96 -0.23 -24.06
C GLY A 23 12.44 -0.28 -24.18
N PRO A 24 11.93 -0.21 -25.41
CA PRO A 24 10.50 -0.03 -25.69
C PRO A 24 9.63 -1.23 -25.25
N GLU A 25 10.22 -2.40 -25.11
CA GLU A 25 9.52 -3.62 -24.67
C GLU A 25 9.38 -3.73 -23.13
N SER A 26 9.99 -2.80 -22.38
CA SER A 26 9.89 -2.78 -20.93
C SER A 26 8.47 -2.47 -20.49
N ASP A 27 8.04 -3.12 -19.42
CA ASP A 27 6.70 -3.00 -18.86
C ASP A 27 6.76 -2.75 -17.36
N LEU A 28 6.12 -1.67 -16.91
CA LEU A 28 6.13 -1.30 -15.49
C LEU A 28 5.57 -2.41 -14.57
N TRP A 29 4.48 -3.05 -14.96
CA TRP A 29 3.92 -4.12 -14.14
C TRP A 29 4.78 -5.39 -14.17
N GLY A 30 5.36 -5.70 -15.32
CA GLY A 30 6.33 -6.79 -15.48
C GLY A 30 7.50 -6.62 -14.53
N MET A 31 8.09 -5.42 -14.47
CA MET A 31 9.17 -5.10 -13.53
C MET A 31 8.73 -5.30 -12.06
N VAL A 32 7.56 -4.82 -11.67
CA VAL A 32 7.03 -5.02 -10.30
C VAL A 32 6.82 -6.51 -10.00
N GLN A 33 6.31 -7.26 -10.98
CA GLN A 33 6.10 -8.69 -10.84
C GLN A 33 7.45 -9.42 -10.64
N GLU A 34 8.42 -9.20 -11.50
CA GLU A 34 9.70 -9.92 -11.50
C GLU A 34 10.60 -9.52 -10.34
N GLU A 35 10.67 -8.24 -9.99
CA GLU A 35 11.61 -7.75 -8.98
C GLU A 35 11.08 -7.77 -7.55
N VAL A 36 9.76 -7.72 -7.38
CA VAL A 36 9.15 -7.61 -6.05
C VAL A 36 8.25 -8.78 -5.73
N LEU A 37 7.30 -9.12 -6.61
CA LEU A 37 6.24 -10.07 -6.31
C LEU A 37 6.71 -11.53 -6.42
N ASP A 38 7.38 -11.90 -7.49
CA ASP A 38 7.92 -13.26 -7.68
C ASP A 38 8.89 -13.67 -6.58
N PRO A 39 9.84 -12.82 -6.15
CA PRO A 39 10.74 -13.14 -5.04
C PRO A 39 10.03 -13.49 -3.73
N ILE A 40 8.87 -12.90 -3.46
CA ILE A 40 8.07 -13.20 -2.26
C ILE A 40 7.01 -14.29 -2.48
N GLY A 41 7.01 -14.91 -3.65
CA GLY A 41 6.10 -16.02 -3.99
C GLY A 41 4.67 -15.56 -4.32
N VAL A 42 4.50 -14.36 -4.84
CA VAL A 42 3.25 -13.84 -5.39
C VAL A 42 3.31 -13.94 -6.91
N PHE A 43 2.89 -15.07 -7.44
CA PHE A 43 2.95 -15.35 -8.86
C PHE A 43 1.63 -15.00 -9.56
N HIS A 44 1.72 -14.42 -10.74
CA HIS A 44 0.57 -14.16 -11.61
C HIS A 44 -0.53 -13.30 -10.98
N LEU A 45 -0.14 -12.22 -10.30
CA LEU A 45 -1.09 -11.26 -9.76
C LEU A 45 -1.69 -10.39 -10.88
N PRO A 46 -2.95 -10.61 -11.29
CA PRO A 46 -3.54 -9.87 -12.38
C PRO A 46 -3.72 -8.39 -12.05
N MET A 47 -3.35 -7.52 -13.00
CA MET A 47 -3.53 -6.08 -12.95
C MET A 47 -4.34 -5.61 -14.16
N MET A 48 -5.35 -4.80 -13.94
CA MET A 48 -6.10 -4.15 -15.02
C MET A 48 -5.20 -3.18 -15.78
N ARG A 49 -5.35 -3.18 -17.12
CA ARG A 49 -4.57 -2.35 -18.04
C ARG A 49 -5.47 -1.62 -19.01
N THR A 50 -4.95 -0.56 -19.62
CA THR A 50 -5.51 -0.04 -20.86
C THR A 50 -5.36 -1.07 -21.98
N ILE A 51 -6.08 -0.85 -23.06
CA ILE A 51 -5.96 -1.66 -24.28
C ILE A 51 -5.46 -0.74 -25.38
N GLU A 52 -4.37 -1.13 -26.03
CA GLU A 52 -3.81 -0.42 -27.15
C GLU A 52 -4.67 -0.57 -28.41
N SER A 53 -4.42 0.24 -29.44
CA SER A 53 -5.21 0.25 -30.67
C SER A 53 -5.13 -1.07 -31.46
N ASP A 54 -4.08 -1.84 -31.26
CA ASP A 54 -3.89 -3.18 -31.85
C ASP A 54 -4.46 -4.32 -31.00
N GLY A 55 -5.08 -3.99 -29.85
CA GLY A 55 -5.65 -4.95 -28.90
C GLY A 55 -4.66 -5.51 -27.86
N SER A 56 -3.40 -5.10 -27.89
CA SER A 56 -2.41 -5.51 -26.90
C SER A 56 -2.63 -4.83 -25.54
N PRO A 57 -2.15 -5.43 -24.43
CA PRO A 57 -2.18 -4.80 -23.12
C PRO A 57 -1.33 -3.52 -23.09
N GLY A 58 -1.94 -2.43 -22.65
CA GLY A 58 -1.27 -1.14 -22.48
C GLY A 58 -0.85 -0.89 -21.01
N LEU A 59 -0.98 0.36 -20.56
CA LEU A 59 -0.55 0.82 -19.25
C LEU A 59 -1.30 0.14 -18.10
N PRO A 60 -0.62 -0.26 -17.03
CA PRO A 60 -1.28 -0.73 -15.80
C PRO A 60 -1.97 0.43 -15.10
N PHE A 61 -3.17 0.20 -14.57
CA PHE A 61 -3.94 1.26 -13.92
C PHE A 61 -3.31 1.74 -12.61
N MET A 62 -2.67 0.88 -11.86
CA MET A 62 -1.98 1.15 -10.58
C MET A 62 -2.86 1.78 -9.47
N TYR A 63 -4.05 2.27 -9.79
CA TYR A 63 -5.00 2.81 -8.81
C TYR A 63 -6.15 1.85 -8.51
N SER A 64 -6.36 0.85 -9.34
CA SER A 64 -7.42 -0.15 -9.19
C SER A 64 -7.14 -1.39 -10.05
N GLY A 65 -7.96 -2.43 -9.86
CA GLY A 65 -7.92 -3.60 -10.73
C GLY A 65 -6.82 -4.60 -10.39
N LEU A 66 -6.34 -4.57 -9.15
CA LEU A 66 -5.49 -5.62 -8.61
C LEU A 66 -6.37 -6.74 -8.03
N PHE A 67 -6.18 -7.96 -8.50
CA PHE A 67 -6.97 -9.14 -8.08
C PHE A 67 -6.11 -10.04 -7.19
N ALA A 68 -5.91 -9.59 -5.95
CA ALA A 68 -5.09 -10.28 -4.97
C ALA A 68 -5.90 -11.29 -4.14
N THR A 69 -5.29 -12.44 -3.84
CA THR A 69 -5.79 -13.36 -2.82
C THR A 69 -5.39 -12.89 -1.42
N VAL A 70 -5.98 -13.50 -0.39
CA VAL A 70 -5.59 -13.26 1.01
C VAL A 70 -4.10 -13.58 1.24
N ASP A 71 -3.60 -14.66 0.63
CA ASP A 71 -2.20 -15.06 0.73
C ASP A 71 -1.25 -14.04 0.09
N ASP A 72 -1.60 -13.52 -1.09
CA ASP A 72 -0.82 -12.47 -1.76
C ASP A 72 -0.71 -11.21 -0.89
N ILE A 73 -1.84 -10.77 -0.32
CA ILE A 73 -1.89 -9.61 0.59
C ILE A 73 -1.01 -9.86 1.82
N ALA A 74 -1.08 -11.06 2.41
CA ALA A 74 -0.28 -11.40 3.57
C ALA A 74 1.23 -11.37 3.27
N LYS A 75 1.66 -11.84 2.10
CA LYS A 75 3.05 -11.80 1.65
C LYS A 75 3.55 -10.38 1.44
N VAL A 76 2.77 -9.54 0.76
CA VAL A 76 3.09 -8.12 0.56
C VAL A 76 3.14 -7.38 1.90
N ALA A 77 2.17 -7.62 2.79
CA ALA A 77 2.14 -7.01 4.11
C ALA A 77 3.34 -7.43 4.97
N LYS A 78 3.76 -8.69 4.88
CA LYS A 78 4.98 -9.17 5.52
C LYS A 78 6.20 -8.42 4.99
N LEU A 79 6.37 -8.30 3.68
CA LEU A 79 7.46 -7.55 3.07
C LEU A 79 7.50 -6.11 3.60
N PHE A 80 6.35 -5.43 3.72
CA PHE A 80 6.27 -4.07 4.25
C PHE A 80 6.65 -4.02 5.74
N ASN A 81 6.19 -4.96 6.55
CA ASN A 81 6.54 -5.02 7.97
C ASN A 81 8.02 -5.32 8.22
N GLU A 82 8.65 -6.07 7.34
CA GLU A 82 10.09 -6.38 7.37
C GLU A 82 10.96 -5.29 6.70
N GLY A 83 10.42 -4.09 6.48
CA GLY A 83 11.18 -2.97 5.92
C GLY A 83 11.59 -3.15 4.45
N GLY A 84 10.85 -3.95 3.70
CA GLY A 84 11.15 -4.25 2.29
C GLY A 84 12.20 -5.34 2.10
N MET A 85 12.56 -6.06 3.16
CA MET A 85 13.53 -7.16 3.12
C MET A 85 12.81 -8.51 3.02
N TYR A 86 13.35 -9.41 2.20
CA TYR A 86 12.88 -10.78 2.10
C TYR A 86 14.06 -11.74 1.94
N ASN A 87 14.15 -12.76 2.79
CA ASN A 87 15.22 -13.77 2.78
C ASN A 87 16.63 -13.15 2.71
N GLY A 88 16.87 -12.06 3.43
CA GLY A 88 18.17 -11.35 3.46
C GLY A 88 18.44 -10.45 2.25
N ARG A 89 17.52 -10.36 1.28
CA ARG A 89 17.60 -9.46 0.13
C ARG A 89 16.68 -8.26 0.33
N GLN A 90 17.22 -7.05 0.12
CA GLN A 90 16.43 -5.82 0.10
C GLN A 90 15.71 -5.69 -1.25
N LEU A 91 14.39 -5.84 -1.27
CA LEU A 91 13.56 -5.72 -2.47
C LEU A 91 12.99 -4.31 -2.64
N LEU A 92 12.64 -3.64 -1.53
CA LEU A 92 12.13 -2.27 -1.54
C LEU A 92 13.09 -1.36 -0.77
N HIS A 93 13.25 -0.14 -1.21
CA HIS A 93 14.12 0.84 -0.55
C HIS A 93 13.60 1.14 0.87
N SER A 94 14.34 0.75 1.91
CA SER A 94 13.90 0.77 3.32
C SER A 94 13.46 2.16 3.81
N ASP A 95 14.23 3.21 3.46
CA ASP A 95 13.92 4.58 3.90
C ASP A 95 12.65 5.10 3.23
N LYS A 96 12.45 4.80 1.94
CA LYS A 96 11.25 5.20 1.20
C LYS A 96 10.02 4.45 1.67
N LEU A 97 10.14 3.17 1.98
CA LEU A 97 9.08 2.39 2.59
C LEU A 97 8.74 2.90 4.00
N SER A 98 9.75 3.21 4.82
CA SER A 98 9.55 3.79 6.15
C SER A 98 8.87 5.16 6.08
N GLU A 99 9.21 5.99 5.09
CA GLU A 99 8.51 7.24 4.81
C GLU A 99 7.06 7.00 4.42
N ALA A 100 6.79 6.10 3.49
CA ALA A 100 5.44 5.77 3.02
C ALA A 100 4.54 5.24 4.15
N LEU A 101 5.10 4.39 5.03
CA LEU A 101 4.41 3.83 6.19
C LEU A 101 4.39 4.78 7.41
N TYR A 102 4.84 6.01 7.25
CA TYR A 102 4.84 7.03 8.32
C TYR A 102 5.62 6.61 9.57
N ARG A 103 6.69 5.82 9.38
CA ARG A 103 7.57 5.32 10.44
C ARG A 103 8.80 6.21 10.68
N THR A 104 8.86 7.40 10.05
CA THR A 104 9.92 8.38 10.20
C THR A 104 9.52 9.49 11.16
N ASN A 105 10.49 10.30 11.61
CA ASN A 105 10.23 11.49 12.43
C ASN A 105 9.62 12.65 11.60
N ILE A 106 9.81 12.64 10.29
CA ILE A 106 9.28 13.66 9.39
C ILE A 106 7.93 13.16 8.87
N LYS A 107 6.89 13.95 9.11
CA LYS A 107 5.52 13.62 8.73
C LYS A 107 5.07 14.50 7.58
N TYR A 108 5.08 13.96 6.39
CA TYR A 108 4.52 14.58 5.20
C TYR A 108 3.17 13.93 4.90
N GLY A 109 2.22 14.71 4.43
CA GLY A 109 0.94 14.20 3.99
C GLY A 109 0.00 15.35 3.67
N LEU A 110 -0.92 15.10 2.77
CA LEU A 110 -1.98 16.04 2.43
C LEU A 110 -3.21 15.72 3.26
N ALA A 111 -3.72 16.69 4.01
CA ALA A 111 -4.98 16.55 4.71
C ALA A 111 -6.10 16.26 3.70
N THR A 112 -6.87 15.21 3.94
CA THR A 112 -7.96 14.80 3.03
C THR A 112 -9.27 15.53 3.33
N GLY A 113 -9.36 16.19 4.48
CA GLY A 113 -10.58 16.83 4.98
C GLY A 113 -11.57 15.86 5.63
N GLU A 114 -11.27 14.57 5.66
CA GLU A 114 -12.13 13.54 6.23
C GLU A 114 -11.49 12.97 7.50
N TRP A 115 -12.20 13.02 8.63
CA TRP A 115 -11.84 12.37 9.90
C TRP A 115 -10.42 12.67 10.42
N GLY A 116 -9.78 13.76 9.95
CA GLY A 116 -8.39 14.07 10.28
C GLY A 116 -7.36 13.21 9.55
N ASN A 117 -7.78 12.41 8.59
CA ASN A 117 -6.91 11.55 7.79
C ASN A 117 -5.99 12.37 6.90
N GLN A 118 -4.84 11.79 6.59
CA GLN A 118 -3.90 12.29 5.59
C GLN A 118 -3.71 11.26 4.48
N TYR A 119 -3.16 11.70 3.37
CA TYR A 119 -2.77 10.83 2.25
C TYR A 119 -1.30 11.11 1.89
N HIS A 120 -0.49 10.06 1.84
CA HIS A 120 0.93 10.16 1.55
C HIS A 120 1.45 8.90 0.86
N LEU A 121 2.15 9.06 -0.26
CA LEU A 121 2.76 7.99 -1.04
C LEU A 121 1.83 6.77 -1.21
N SER A 122 0.61 7.03 -1.66
CA SER A 122 -0.45 6.04 -1.90
C SER A 122 -1.04 5.36 -0.66
N PHE A 123 -0.67 5.77 0.55
CA PHE A 123 -1.30 5.32 1.79
C PHE A 123 -2.26 6.38 2.35
N TRP A 124 -3.40 5.91 2.80
CA TRP A 124 -4.24 6.64 3.73
C TRP A 124 -3.64 6.51 5.13
N LEU A 125 -3.63 7.59 5.87
CA LEU A 125 -3.04 7.66 7.19
C LEU A 125 -4.11 8.08 8.18
N GLN A 126 -4.48 7.18 9.07
CA GLN A 126 -5.43 7.45 10.14
C GLN A 126 -4.69 7.87 11.40
N PRO A 127 -5.09 8.99 12.04
CA PRO A 127 -4.46 9.42 13.29
C PRO A 127 -4.84 8.48 14.44
N THR A 128 -4.12 8.60 15.54
CA THR A 128 -4.37 7.83 16.78
C THR A 128 -5.86 7.68 17.05
N PRO A 129 -6.37 6.45 17.18
CA PRO A 129 -7.77 6.20 17.49
C PRO A 129 -8.20 6.91 18.78
N TRP A 130 -9.46 7.33 18.84
CA TRP A 130 -9.98 8.09 19.98
C TRP A 130 -9.81 7.40 21.33
N TRP A 131 -9.88 6.07 21.38
CA TRP A 131 -9.71 5.27 22.58
C TRP A 131 -8.25 5.16 23.07
N LEU A 132 -7.28 5.53 22.24
CA LEU A 132 -5.85 5.67 22.58
C LEU A 132 -5.43 7.12 22.84
N ARG A 133 -6.30 8.12 22.60
CA ARG A 133 -5.94 9.53 22.67
C ARG A 133 -5.54 10.01 24.06
N ASN A 134 -5.97 9.32 25.11
CA ASN A 134 -5.60 9.63 26.50
C ASN A 134 -4.21 9.12 26.88
N SER A 135 -3.57 8.32 26.03
CA SER A 135 -2.18 7.93 26.18
C SER A 135 -1.27 8.99 25.55
N ASN A 136 -0.04 9.13 26.04
CA ASN A 136 0.98 9.97 25.42
C ASN A 136 1.42 9.45 24.02
N CYS A 137 0.75 8.43 23.51
CA CYS A 137 1.05 7.78 22.26
C CYS A 137 0.29 8.44 21.10
N LYS A 138 1.03 9.09 20.23
CA LYS A 138 0.52 9.62 18.97
C LYS A 138 1.04 8.76 17.82
N ILE A 139 0.19 7.91 17.29
CA ILE A 139 0.50 7.07 16.14
C ILE A 139 -0.29 7.50 14.91
N TRP A 140 0.26 7.20 13.77
CA TRP A 140 -0.45 7.19 12.48
C TRP A 140 -0.50 5.76 12.00
N VAL A 141 -1.66 5.33 11.53
CA VAL A 141 -1.90 3.98 11.04
C VAL A 141 -2.05 4.05 9.53
N PRO A 142 -1.03 3.62 8.78
CA PRO A 142 -1.12 3.57 7.32
C PRO A 142 -2.06 2.45 6.88
N MET A 143 -2.87 2.75 5.87
CA MET A 143 -3.78 1.79 5.27
C MET A 143 -3.87 1.95 3.75
N MET A 144 -4.07 0.85 3.07
CA MET A 144 -4.53 0.79 1.69
C MET A 144 -6.04 0.60 1.74
N SER A 145 -6.78 1.55 1.17
CA SER A 145 -8.25 1.50 1.13
C SER A 145 -8.71 1.52 -0.32
N GLY A 146 -9.36 0.45 -0.72
CA GLY A 146 -9.87 0.23 -2.06
C GLY A 146 -11.40 0.32 -2.13
N TYR A 147 -11.90 0.37 -3.35
CA TYR A 147 -13.33 0.39 -3.64
C TYR A 147 -14.05 -0.82 -3.03
N GLY A 148 -15.29 -0.61 -2.59
CA GLY A 148 -16.11 -1.66 -1.98
C GLY A 148 -15.79 -1.94 -0.50
N GLY A 149 -14.87 -1.19 0.13
CA GLY A 149 -14.50 -1.39 1.53
C GLY A 149 -13.36 -2.40 1.71
N ASN A 150 -12.61 -2.69 0.67
CA ASN A 150 -11.39 -3.48 0.79
C ASN A 150 -10.31 -2.66 1.50
N VAL A 151 -9.86 -3.12 2.65
CA VAL A 151 -8.91 -2.40 3.49
C VAL A 151 -7.79 -3.32 3.94
N VAL A 152 -6.55 -2.83 3.84
CA VAL A 152 -5.36 -3.46 4.44
C VAL A 152 -4.69 -2.43 5.34
N ILE A 153 -4.55 -2.74 6.62
CA ILE A 153 -4.03 -1.84 7.64
C ILE A 153 -2.68 -2.35 8.12
N ILE A 154 -1.64 -1.57 7.94
CA ILE A 154 -0.26 -1.89 8.32
C ILE A 154 0.03 -1.23 9.66
N HIS A 155 -0.08 -1.95 10.75
CA HIS A 155 0.08 -1.38 12.08
C HIS A 155 1.54 -1.12 12.45
N PRO A 156 1.82 -0.04 13.21
CA PRO A 156 3.18 0.26 13.68
C PRO A 156 3.81 -0.84 14.55
N ASN A 157 3.00 -1.69 15.17
CA ASN A 157 3.47 -2.82 15.98
C ASN A 157 3.85 -4.08 15.17
N GLY A 158 3.89 -3.98 13.84
CA GLY A 158 4.23 -5.08 12.93
C GLY A 158 3.09 -6.04 12.62
N THR A 159 1.88 -5.82 13.17
CA THR A 159 0.71 -6.60 12.78
C THR A 159 0.06 -6.01 11.53
N THR A 160 -0.65 -6.82 10.79
CA THR A 160 -1.48 -6.39 9.66
C THR A 160 -2.89 -6.91 9.85
N ALA A 161 -3.86 -6.04 9.67
CA ALA A 161 -5.26 -6.42 9.58
C ALA A 161 -5.77 -6.14 8.17
N PHE A 162 -6.66 -6.97 7.67
CA PHE A 162 -7.30 -6.73 6.38
C PHE A 162 -8.77 -7.14 6.43
N HIS A 163 -9.56 -6.42 5.65
CA HIS A 163 -10.97 -6.68 5.43
C HIS A 163 -11.20 -6.64 3.91
N LEU A 164 -11.60 -7.77 3.37
CA LEU A 164 -11.93 -7.92 1.96
C LEU A 164 -13.43 -8.17 1.87
N ALA A 165 -14.16 -7.23 1.31
CA ALA A 165 -15.62 -7.30 1.25
C ALA A 165 -16.14 -6.44 0.09
N ASP A 166 -17.42 -6.65 -0.22
CA ASP A 166 -18.19 -5.82 -1.14
C ASP A 166 -19.14 -4.90 -0.35
N ASN A 167 -18.63 -4.31 0.72
CA ASN A 167 -19.35 -3.34 1.54
C ASN A 167 -18.37 -2.44 2.31
N TRP A 168 -18.83 -1.27 2.73
CA TRP A 168 -18.04 -0.28 3.46
C TRP A 168 -18.09 -0.44 5.00
N ASN A 169 -18.46 -1.62 5.50
CA ASN A 169 -18.71 -1.88 6.93
C ASN A 169 -17.46 -2.25 7.74
N TRP A 170 -16.27 -1.85 7.33
CA TRP A 170 -15.11 -1.99 8.20
C TRP A 170 -15.11 -0.87 9.27
N ASP A 171 -14.63 -1.16 10.44
CA ASP A 171 -14.58 -0.23 11.56
C ASP A 171 -13.22 -0.24 12.29
N GLU A 172 -13.10 0.60 13.30
CA GLU A 172 -11.90 0.66 14.16
C GLU A 172 -11.64 -0.64 14.94
N GLY A 173 -12.54 -1.63 14.90
CA GLY A 173 -12.36 -2.94 15.54
C GLY A 173 -11.10 -3.65 15.05
N LEU A 174 -10.75 -3.49 13.76
CA LEU A 174 -9.51 -4.03 13.20
C LEU A 174 -8.27 -3.42 13.87
N ILE A 175 -8.27 -2.11 14.12
CA ILE A 175 -7.17 -1.41 14.78
C ILE A 175 -7.10 -1.82 16.24
N ARG A 176 -8.26 -1.97 16.91
CA ARG A 176 -8.36 -2.40 18.30
C ARG A 176 -7.87 -3.84 18.47
N ALA A 177 -8.27 -4.74 17.59
CA ALA A 177 -7.82 -6.14 17.61
C ALA A 177 -6.29 -6.22 17.50
N ALA A 178 -5.67 -5.49 16.58
CA ALA A 178 -4.22 -5.44 16.45
C ALA A 178 -3.52 -4.91 17.72
N HIS A 179 -4.12 -3.94 18.42
CA HIS A 179 -3.61 -3.44 19.70
C HIS A 179 -3.68 -4.48 20.83
N HIS A 180 -4.71 -5.34 20.84
CA HIS A 180 -4.81 -6.44 21.80
C HIS A 180 -3.80 -7.56 21.53
N VAL A 181 -3.45 -7.80 20.26
CA VAL A 181 -2.41 -8.78 19.90
C VAL A 181 -1.03 -8.31 20.37
N SER A 182 -0.72 -7.03 20.13
CA SER A 182 0.51 -6.40 20.59
C SER A 182 0.24 -4.89 20.77
N PRO A 183 0.55 -4.30 21.93
CA PRO A 183 0.34 -2.88 22.16
C PRO A 183 1.04 -2.04 21.08
N GLN A 184 0.29 -1.11 20.48
CA GLN A 184 0.84 -0.20 19.48
C GLN A 184 1.64 0.93 20.11
N CYS A 185 1.46 1.13 21.39
CA CYS A 185 2.14 2.13 22.21
C CYS A 185 2.87 1.42 23.34
N PRO A 186 4.17 1.66 23.54
CA PRO A 186 4.84 1.18 24.74
C PRO A 186 4.17 1.77 25.97
N ASN A 187 4.03 0.96 27.01
CA ASN A 187 3.59 1.40 28.34
C ASN A 187 4.59 2.38 28.95
#